data_b9fa8cae7e9eed12527fa2e16efc40c4
#
_entry.id   b9fa8cae7e9eed12527fa2e16efc40c4
#
_cell.length_a   1.000
_cell.length_b   1.000
_cell.length_c   1.000
_cell.angle_alpha   90.00
_cell.angle_beta   90.00
_cell.angle_gamma   90.00
#
_symmetry.space_group_name_H-M   'P 1'
#
loop_
_entity.id
_entity.type
_entity.pdbx_description
1 polymer ?
#
loop_
_entity_poly.entity_id
_entity_poly.type
_entity_poly.pdbx_seq_one_letter_code
_entity_poly.pdbx_strand_id
1 'polypeptide(L)'
;MIKNMKKSRILILSIIGIIVISLGILSWNKPDKKAGEDVTKYDYVASFYSIHQNGKMNPQTKIVFASSDQEQLEFSDKVYTAGRLFQEGNTVLAYSFSGNKSLLFESTSGYSTFSMAEGVFESTIYTVKLALNGTNGRIEVINIDDGSVGEIRDMIRYTSPDHKVTTSPVIHSSIYRAVEIGTRIYFVGYDMVQDQYELSYLDEETNELHYVDNWHYTSVNFEEFLYVDGKIVTVENPYNSRFMKNITLPETASLTSMDPDTLESKSVSLDTKRIISAYAYNDHIRLVTVDNHLLEYTVDLELVSDKVLSGTDFANLFTNTDYKFHGIRYLGNRAAAIVTPNTETTTELGKILEFDADTLTLQKSITIPLSENTGWKTDFVDLLIIEK
;
A
#
# COMPACT_ATOMS: atom_id res chain seq x y z
N MET A 1 -55.91 27.00 41.78
CA MET A 1 -54.87 27.48 40.87
C MET A 1 -53.41 27.28 41.37
N ILE A 2 -53.14 27.57 42.66
CA ILE A 2 -51.81 27.50 43.29
C ILE A 2 -51.22 26.07 43.36
N LYS A 3 -52.06 25.03 43.47
CA LYS A 3 -51.62 23.62 43.60
C LYS A 3 -51.03 23.05 42.30
N ASN A 4 -51.45 23.55 41.14
CA ASN A 4 -50.93 23.12 39.81
C ASN A 4 -49.60 23.81 39.44
N MET A 5 -49.39 25.03 39.93
CA MET A 5 -48.09 25.72 39.73
C MET A 5 -46.93 25.06 40.48
N LYS A 6 -47.15 24.48 41.68
CA LYS A 6 -46.11 23.76 42.41
C LYS A 6 -45.70 22.46 41.69
N LYS A 7 -46.66 21.69 41.12
CA LYS A 7 -46.38 20.47 40.39
C LYS A 7 -45.59 20.76 39.07
N SER A 8 -45.97 21.83 38.37
CA SER A 8 -45.26 22.24 37.15
C SER A 8 -43.81 22.67 37.43
N ARG A 9 -43.54 23.40 38.51
CA ARG A 9 -42.18 23.80 38.91
C ARG A 9 -41.31 22.62 39.32
N ILE A 10 -41.86 21.63 40.01
CA ILE A 10 -41.13 20.39 40.40
C ILE A 10 -40.81 19.59 39.15
N LEU A 11 -41.72 19.49 38.17
CA LEU A 11 -41.48 18.78 36.91
C LEU A 11 -40.37 19.45 36.08
N ILE A 12 -40.38 20.78 35.97
CA ILE A 12 -39.35 21.55 35.25
C ILE A 12 -37.98 21.39 35.92
N LEU A 13 -37.89 21.46 37.24
CA LEU A 13 -36.63 21.26 37.96
C LEU A 13 -36.12 19.83 37.84
N SER A 14 -36.98 18.83 37.79
CA SER A 14 -36.57 17.44 37.55
C SER A 14 -36.03 17.23 36.12
N ILE A 15 -36.63 17.83 35.10
CA ILE A 15 -36.19 17.77 33.73
C ILE A 15 -34.80 18.46 33.56
N ILE A 16 -34.64 19.65 34.15
CA ILE A 16 -33.37 20.38 34.17
C ILE A 16 -32.29 19.55 34.91
N GLY A 17 -32.61 18.93 36.03
CA GLY A 17 -31.70 18.06 36.77
C GLY A 17 -31.26 16.86 35.96
N ILE A 18 -32.17 16.21 35.23
CA ILE A 18 -31.84 15.08 34.32
C ILE A 18 -30.95 15.55 33.16
N ILE A 19 -31.24 16.71 32.58
CA ILE A 19 -30.42 17.27 31.48
C ILE A 19 -29.01 17.61 31.97
N VAL A 20 -28.87 18.21 33.14
CA VAL A 20 -27.56 18.56 33.74
C VAL A 20 -26.78 17.30 34.09
N ILE A 21 -27.43 16.27 34.66
CA ILE A 21 -26.81 14.98 34.97
C ILE A 21 -26.38 14.27 33.64
N SER A 22 -27.23 14.28 32.63
CA SER A 22 -26.91 13.68 31.30
C SER A 22 -25.75 14.39 30.63
N LEU A 23 -25.71 15.72 30.66
CA LEU A 23 -24.59 16.50 30.13
C LEU A 23 -23.30 16.32 30.96
N GLY A 24 -23.44 16.19 32.31
CA GLY A 24 -22.32 15.86 33.19
C GLY A 24 -21.75 14.47 32.92
N ILE A 25 -22.60 13.46 32.70
CA ILE A 25 -22.17 12.11 32.35
C ILE A 25 -21.54 12.08 30.94
N LEU A 26 -22.09 12.82 29.99
CA LEU A 26 -21.52 12.94 28.66
C LEU A 26 -20.17 13.70 28.64
N SER A 27 -19.99 14.67 29.55
CA SER A 27 -18.70 15.37 29.70
C SER A 27 -17.69 14.57 30.53
N TRP A 28 -18.14 13.70 31.46
CA TRP A 28 -17.26 12.87 32.28
C TRP A 28 -16.76 11.62 31.55
N ASN A 29 -17.49 11.17 30.55
CA ASN A 29 -17.09 10.04 29.67
C ASN A 29 -16.35 10.46 28.38
N LYS A 30 -15.95 11.72 28.24
CA LYS A 30 -14.88 12.03 27.35
C LYS A 30 -13.59 11.64 28.05
N PRO A 31 -12.90 10.56 27.65
CA PRO A 31 -11.52 10.39 28.10
C PRO A 31 -10.82 11.70 27.75
N ASP A 32 -10.09 12.28 28.70
CA ASP A 32 -9.09 13.29 28.38
C ASP A 32 -8.25 12.69 27.26
N LYS A 33 -8.52 13.09 26.03
CA LYS A 33 -7.64 12.78 24.92
C LYS A 33 -6.35 13.50 25.28
N LYS A 34 -5.45 12.81 25.99
CA LYS A 34 -4.04 13.18 25.96
C LYS A 34 -3.73 13.35 24.49
N ALA A 35 -3.27 14.53 24.10
CA ALA A 35 -2.80 14.74 22.76
C ALA A 35 -1.81 13.60 22.47
N GLY A 36 -2.16 12.70 21.55
CA GLY A 36 -1.30 11.59 21.20
C GLY A 36 -0.04 12.17 20.57
N GLU A 37 1.05 11.46 20.71
CA GLU A 37 2.27 11.79 19.97
C GLU A 37 2.01 11.58 18.47
N ASP A 38 2.78 12.25 17.64
CA ASP A 38 2.77 12.09 16.19
C ASP A 38 3.09 10.62 15.81
N VAL A 39 2.44 10.08 14.79
CA VAL A 39 2.71 8.72 14.31
C VAL A 39 4.11 8.57 13.71
N THR A 40 4.75 9.66 13.29
CA THR A 40 6.13 9.69 12.78
C THR A 40 7.19 9.40 13.84
N LYS A 41 6.81 9.25 15.12
CA LYS A 41 7.71 8.72 16.13
C LYS A 41 8.08 7.24 15.85
N TYR A 42 7.23 6.48 15.16
CA TYR A 42 7.51 5.12 14.73
C TYR A 42 8.30 5.10 13.43
N ASP A 43 8.91 3.96 13.14
CA ASP A 43 9.72 3.75 11.92
C ASP A 43 8.94 2.97 10.86
N TYR A 44 7.95 2.18 11.28
CA TYR A 44 7.20 1.27 10.44
C TYR A 44 5.74 1.24 10.82
N VAL A 45 4.90 0.97 9.84
CA VAL A 45 3.53 0.50 10.06
C VAL A 45 3.26 -0.72 9.20
N ALA A 46 2.66 -1.74 9.81
CA ALA A 46 2.26 -2.96 9.12
C ALA A 46 0.78 -3.22 9.31
N SER A 47 0.11 -3.68 8.25
CA SER A 47 -1.30 -4.07 8.29
C SER A 47 -1.46 -5.56 8.11
N PHE A 48 -2.37 -6.13 8.90
CA PHE A 48 -2.71 -7.55 8.90
C PHE A 48 -4.23 -7.71 8.88
N TYR A 49 -4.68 -8.82 8.31
CA TYR A 49 -6.09 -9.13 8.21
C TYR A 49 -6.38 -10.59 8.53
N SER A 50 -7.47 -10.82 9.23
CA SER A 50 -7.99 -12.17 9.50
C SER A 50 -9.47 -12.25 9.20
N ILE A 51 -9.90 -13.30 8.49
CA ILE A 51 -11.31 -13.55 8.16
C ILE A 51 -11.96 -14.49 9.18
N HIS A 52 -11.22 -15.45 9.73
CA HIS A 52 -11.73 -16.50 10.56
C HIS A 52 -11.16 -16.50 11.97
N GLN A 53 -12.06 -16.47 12.95
CA GLN A 53 -11.73 -16.69 14.34
C GLN A 53 -12.51 -17.90 14.85
N ASN A 54 -11.81 -18.95 15.32
CA ASN A 54 -12.44 -20.15 15.88
C ASN A 54 -13.53 -20.76 14.97
N GLY A 55 -13.28 -20.80 13.65
CA GLY A 55 -14.22 -21.36 12.67
C GLY A 55 -15.44 -20.49 12.36
N LYS A 56 -15.52 -19.27 12.89
CA LYS A 56 -16.56 -18.29 12.57
C LYS A 56 -15.98 -17.15 11.75
N MET A 57 -16.73 -16.65 10.77
CA MET A 57 -16.39 -15.42 10.08
C MET A 57 -16.43 -14.24 11.07
N ASN A 58 -15.28 -13.72 11.40
CA ASN A 58 -15.12 -12.54 12.25
C ASN A 58 -13.94 -11.73 11.69
N PRO A 59 -14.19 -10.90 10.66
CA PRO A 59 -13.13 -10.11 10.06
C PRO A 59 -12.51 -9.18 11.10
N GLN A 60 -11.20 -9.15 11.14
CA GLN A 60 -10.46 -8.23 12.00
C GLN A 60 -9.22 -7.72 11.27
N THR A 61 -9.06 -6.43 11.32
CA THR A 61 -7.86 -5.71 10.89
C THR A 61 -6.99 -5.40 12.10
N LYS A 62 -5.68 -5.55 11.93
CA LYS A 62 -4.68 -5.07 12.87
C LYS A 62 -3.72 -4.13 12.15
N ILE A 63 -3.53 -2.95 12.71
CA ILE A 63 -2.53 -1.99 12.28
C ILE A 63 -1.51 -1.86 13.41
N VAL A 64 -0.25 -2.16 13.11
CA VAL A 64 0.83 -2.16 14.10
C VAL A 64 1.87 -1.12 13.68
N PHE A 65 2.04 -0.11 14.51
CA PHE A 65 3.15 0.82 14.42
C PHE A 65 4.32 0.25 15.25
N ALA A 66 5.51 0.25 14.69
CA ALA A 66 6.69 -0.29 15.33
C ALA A 66 7.89 0.66 15.16
N SER A 67 8.69 0.79 16.21
CA SER A 67 9.94 1.54 16.17
C SER A 67 11.15 0.62 16.23
N SER A 68 12.27 1.10 15.77
CA SER A 68 13.54 0.37 15.77
C SER A 68 14.05 -0.01 17.16
N ASP A 69 13.58 0.64 18.22
CA ASP A 69 13.85 0.30 19.63
C ASP A 69 12.84 -0.68 20.24
N GLN A 70 11.97 -1.26 19.38
CA GLN A 70 10.93 -2.25 19.69
C GLN A 70 9.69 -1.69 20.42
N GLU A 71 9.53 -0.38 20.51
CA GLU A 71 8.25 0.19 20.93
C GLU A 71 7.18 -0.11 19.88
N GLN A 72 5.99 -0.53 20.33
CA GLN A 72 4.90 -0.90 19.44
C GLN A 72 3.57 -0.34 19.93
N LEU A 73 2.72 -0.01 18.95
CA LEU A 73 1.35 0.43 19.16
C LEU A 73 0.43 -0.34 18.21
N GLU A 74 -0.52 -1.07 18.76
CA GLU A 74 -1.49 -1.87 18.00
C GLU A 74 -2.87 -1.24 18.02
N PHE A 75 -3.48 -1.15 16.84
CA PHE A 75 -4.89 -0.86 16.66
C PHE A 75 -5.59 -2.06 16.03
N SER A 76 -6.75 -2.41 16.57
CA SER A 76 -7.59 -3.49 16.05
C SER A 76 -8.97 -2.96 15.73
N ASP A 77 -9.49 -3.33 14.55
CA ASP A 77 -10.84 -3.00 14.12
C ASP A 77 -11.56 -4.23 13.57
N LYS A 78 -12.86 -4.38 13.91
CA LYS A 78 -13.69 -5.53 13.51
C LYS A 78 -14.53 -5.25 12.27
N VAL A 79 -14.57 -4.03 11.81
CA VAL A 79 -15.48 -3.58 10.74
C VAL A 79 -14.76 -3.46 9.42
N TYR A 80 -13.45 -3.14 9.45
CA TYR A 80 -12.69 -2.84 8.26
C TYR A 80 -11.75 -3.98 7.88
N THR A 81 -11.65 -4.20 6.58
CA THR A 81 -10.67 -5.09 5.97
C THR A 81 -9.42 -4.28 5.69
N ALA A 82 -8.28 -4.64 6.30
CA ALA A 82 -7.03 -3.95 6.04
C ALA A 82 -6.68 -3.96 4.56
N GLY A 83 -6.37 -2.79 4.04
CA GLY A 83 -5.90 -2.58 2.68
C GLY A 83 -4.50 -1.98 2.65
N ARG A 84 -4.21 -1.23 1.60
CA ARG A 84 -2.93 -0.55 1.42
C ARG A 84 -2.70 0.50 2.49
N LEU A 85 -1.44 0.64 2.88
CA LEU A 85 -0.95 1.70 3.75
C LEU A 85 -0.34 2.83 2.90
N PHE A 86 -0.54 4.05 3.35
CA PHE A 86 -0.01 5.22 2.68
C PHE A 86 0.32 6.30 3.71
N GLN A 87 1.40 7.04 3.50
CA GLN A 87 1.76 8.19 4.33
C GLN A 87 1.59 9.50 3.55
N GLU A 88 0.93 10.45 4.17
CA GLU A 88 0.78 11.82 3.71
C GLU A 88 1.24 12.77 4.81
N GLY A 89 2.47 13.28 4.68
CA GLY A 89 3.10 14.07 5.75
C GLY A 89 3.16 13.28 7.06
N ASN A 90 2.60 13.85 8.13
CA ASN A 90 2.56 13.23 9.45
C ASN A 90 1.36 12.28 9.65
N THR A 91 0.66 11.92 8.61
CA THR A 91 -0.56 11.12 8.67
C THR A 91 -0.36 9.79 7.97
N VAL A 92 -0.86 8.72 8.57
CA VAL A 92 -0.91 7.39 7.95
C VAL A 92 -2.36 7.04 7.63
N LEU A 93 -2.60 6.64 6.37
CA LEU A 93 -3.88 6.13 5.91
C LEU A 93 -3.80 4.62 5.74
N ALA A 94 -4.81 3.92 6.27
CA ALA A 94 -5.00 2.49 6.03
C ALA A 94 -6.29 2.31 5.24
N TYR A 95 -6.16 2.05 3.95
CA TYR A 95 -7.29 1.84 3.05
C TYR A 95 -7.99 0.52 3.34
N SER A 96 -9.31 0.48 3.13
CA SER A 96 -10.09 -0.74 3.24
C SER A 96 -10.24 -1.44 1.89
N PHE A 97 -10.20 -2.77 1.88
CA PHE A 97 -10.55 -3.57 0.69
C PHE A 97 -12.05 -3.64 0.42
N SER A 98 -12.85 -3.45 1.45
CA SER A 98 -14.30 -3.53 1.32
C SER A 98 -14.96 -2.49 2.20
N GLY A 99 -15.84 -1.69 1.60
CA GLY A 99 -16.58 -0.65 2.30
C GLY A 99 -16.09 0.77 2.00
N ASN A 100 -16.93 1.74 2.33
CA ASN A 100 -16.74 3.14 1.97
C ASN A 100 -15.88 3.93 2.96
N LYS A 101 -15.23 3.25 3.93
CA LYS A 101 -14.49 3.92 4.99
C LYS A 101 -13.10 3.33 5.14
N SER A 102 -12.14 4.19 5.30
CA SER A 102 -10.74 3.88 5.59
C SER A 102 -10.31 4.55 6.89
N LEU A 103 -9.20 4.10 7.46
CA LEU A 103 -8.70 4.59 8.74
C LEU A 103 -7.66 5.67 8.50
N LEU A 104 -7.72 6.72 9.30
CA LEU A 104 -6.80 7.86 9.27
C LEU A 104 -6.14 8.01 10.65
N PHE A 105 -4.83 7.89 10.71
CA PHE A 105 -4.00 8.02 11.90
C PHE A 105 -3.21 9.32 11.85
N GLU A 106 -3.65 10.31 12.61
CA GLU A 106 -2.95 11.60 12.77
C GLU A 106 -2.08 11.62 14.02
N SER A 107 -2.36 10.71 14.95
CA SER A 107 -1.62 10.60 16.20
C SER A 107 -1.72 9.20 16.81
N THR A 108 -0.86 8.93 17.79
CA THR A 108 -0.86 7.68 18.56
C THR A 108 -2.06 7.49 19.47
N SER A 109 -2.95 8.48 19.61
CA SER A 109 -4.13 8.40 20.48
C SER A 109 -5.31 7.65 19.89
N GLY A 110 -5.27 7.32 18.61
CA GLY A 110 -6.35 6.62 17.90
C GLY A 110 -6.42 6.98 16.43
N TYR A 111 -7.51 6.60 15.80
CA TYR A 111 -7.78 6.90 14.41
C TYR A 111 -9.16 7.54 14.23
N SER A 112 -9.32 8.29 13.16
CA SER A 112 -10.59 8.70 12.59
C SER A 112 -10.91 7.84 11.35
N THR A 113 -12.13 7.98 10.83
CA THR A 113 -12.50 7.32 9.57
C THR A 113 -12.82 8.39 8.53
N PHE A 114 -12.42 8.13 7.29
CA PHE A 114 -12.79 8.98 6.16
C PHE A 114 -13.57 8.17 5.10
N SER A 115 -14.39 8.87 4.32
CA SER A 115 -15.19 8.24 3.26
C SER A 115 -14.34 8.02 2.02
N MET A 116 -14.45 6.82 1.46
CA MET A 116 -13.86 6.49 0.17
C MET A 116 -14.77 6.85 -1.00
N ALA A 117 -16.05 7.17 -0.73
CA ALA A 117 -17.06 7.40 -1.75
C ALA A 117 -16.97 8.76 -2.44
N GLU A 118 -16.22 9.71 -1.86
CA GLU A 118 -16.13 11.06 -2.40
C GLU A 118 -15.48 11.04 -3.79
N GLY A 119 -16.17 11.60 -4.79
CA GLY A 119 -15.74 11.59 -6.19
C GLY A 119 -15.93 10.26 -6.92
N VAL A 120 -16.55 9.26 -6.30
CA VAL A 120 -16.83 7.93 -6.86
C VAL A 120 -18.33 7.63 -6.73
N PHE A 121 -18.85 6.66 -7.48
CA PHE A 121 -20.28 6.30 -7.48
C PHE A 121 -20.69 5.64 -6.15
N GLU A 122 -21.73 6.15 -5.48
CA GLU A 122 -22.19 5.71 -4.16
C GLU A 122 -22.63 4.24 -4.06
N SER A 123 -23.05 3.64 -5.17
CA SER A 123 -23.58 2.27 -5.22
C SER A 123 -22.52 1.20 -5.53
N THR A 124 -21.27 1.57 -5.60
CA THR A 124 -20.18 0.75 -6.13
C THR A 124 -19.24 0.29 -5.00
N ILE A 125 -18.68 -0.89 -5.13
CA ILE A 125 -17.58 -1.35 -4.28
C ILE A 125 -16.28 -0.88 -4.93
N TYR A 126 -15.42 -0.25 -4.16
CA TYR A 126 -14.12 0.19 -4.63
C TYR A 126 -13.01 -0.27 -3.73
N THR A 127 -11.86 -0.51 -4.35
CA THR A 127 -10.63 -0.90 -3.67
C THR A 127 -9.51 0.03 -4.13
N VAL A 128 -8.84 0.69 -3.20
CA VAL A 128 -7.61 1.42 -3.53
C VAL A 128 -6.49 0.43 -3.77
N LYS A 129 -6.01 0.38 -5.01
CA LYS A 129 -4.93 -0.51 -5.45
C LYS A 129 -3.56 0.11 -5.20
N LEU A 130 -3.46 1.41 -5.46
CA LEU A 130 -2.24 2.20 -5.30
C LEU A 130 -2.60 3.55 -4.71
N ALA A 131 -1.69 4.11 -3.94
CA ALA A 131 -1.70 5.52 -3.55
C ALA A 131 -0.28 6.05 -3.62
N LEU A 132 -0.11 7.26 -4.14
CA LEU A 132 1.17 7.92 -4.27
C LEU A 132 1.03 9.41 -3.97
N ASN A 133 2.12 10.01 -3.50
CA ASN A 133 2.22 11.45 -3.37
C ASN A 133 2.39 12.05 -4.76
N GLY A 134 1.54 12.99 -5.09
CA GLY A 134 1.60 13.74 -6.31
C GLY A 134 1.97 15.20 -6.07
N THR A 135 2.36 15.90 -7.14
CA THR A 135 2.67 17.33 -7.10
C THR A 135 1.49 18.17 -6.61
N ASN A 136 0.27 17.75 -6.98
CA ASN A 136 -0.98 18.44 -6.66
C ASN A 136 -1.78 17.76 -5.54
N GLY A 137 -1.13 16.94 -4.71
CA GLY A 137 -1.75 16.24 -3.61
C GLY A 137 -1.66 14.73 -3.73
N ARG A 138 -2.63 14.01 -3.15
CA ARG A 138 -2.65 12.55 -3.15
C ARG A 138 -3.31 12.01 -4.41
N ILE A 139 -2.69 11.02 -5.03
CA ILE A 139 -3.19 10.29 -6.18
C ILE A 139 -3.54 8.86 -5.74
N GLU A 140 -4.72 8.40 -6.06
CA GLU A 140 -5.21 7.07 -5.73
C GLU A 140 -5.73 6.37 -6.98
N VAL A 141 -5.27 5.15 -7.23
CA VAL A 141 -5.83 4.26 -8.25
C VAL A 141 -6.88 3.38 -7.60
N ILE A 142 -8.11 3.52 -8.04
CA ILE A 142 -9.28 2.89 -7.46
C ILE A 142 -9.85 1.89 -8.45
N ASN A 143 -9.95 0.63 -8.04
CA ASN A 143 -10.72 -0.37 -8.75
C ASN A 143 -12.21 -0.19 -8.43
N ILE A 144 -13.03 -0.16 -9.46
CA ILE A 144 -14.48 0.02 -9.37
C ILE A 144 -15.16 -1.29 -9.74
N ASP A 145 -15.88 -1.86 -8.78
CA ASP A 145 -16.76 -3.02 -9.01
C ASP A 145 -18.21 -2.54 -8.98
N ASP A 146 -18.82 -2.38 -10.15
CA ASP A 146 -20.22 -2.00 -10.31
C ASP A 146 -21.16 -3.21 -10.45
N GLY A 147 -20.64 -4.43 -10.22
CA GLY A 147 -21.37 -5.68 -10.36
C GLY A 147 -21.51 -6.16 -11.83
N SER A 148 -20.87 -5.49 -12.79
CA SER A 148 -20.77 -5.99 -14.16
C SER A 148 -19.80 -7.15 -14.22
N VAL A 149 -20.21 -8.28 -14.75
CA VAL A 149 -19.39 -9.51 -14.80
C VAL A 149 -18.35 -9.37 -15.92
N GLY A 150 -17.09 -9.38 -15.55
CA GLY A 150 -15.97 -9.58 -16.48
C GLY A 150 -15.26 -8.33 -16.98
N GLU A 151 -15.63 -7.14 -16.51
CA GLU A 151 -14.90 -5.90 -16.83
C GLU A 151 -14.15 -5.38 -15.59
N ILE A 152 -12.84 -5.24 -15.69
CA ILE A 152 -12.06 -4.49 -14.71
C ILE A 152 -12.08 -3.03 -15.12
N ARG A 153 -12.45 -2.17 -14.18
CA ARG A 153 -12.50 -0.74 -14.37
C ARG A 153 -11.72 -0.07 -13.26
N ASP A 154 -10.74 0.69 -13.64
CA ASP A 154 -9.98 1.51 -12.70
C ASP A 154 -10.29 2.99 -12.95
N MET A 155 -10.04 3.80 -11.94
CA MET A 155 -10.18 5.25 -11.97
C MET A 155 -9.04 5.85 -11.17
N ILE A 156 -8.53 6.98 -11.59
CA ILE A 156 -7.55 7.76 -10.83
C ILE A 156 -8.28 8.88 -10.13
N ARG A 157 -8.07 8.99 -8.82
CA ARG A 157 -8.62 10.04 -7.98
C ARG A 157 -7.50 10.91 -7.44
N TYR A 158 -7.70 12.21 -7.59
CA TYR A 158 -6.82 13.23 -7.02
C TYR A 158 -7.48 13.83 -5.80
N THR A 159 -6.73 14.00 -4.74
CA THR A 159 -7.16 14.76 -3.56
C THR A 159 -6.12 15.84 -3.32
N SER A 160 -6.45 17.10 -3.65
CA SER A 160 -5.56 18.24 -3.46
C SER A 160 -5.37 18.59 -1.97
N PRO A 161 -4.34 19.38 -1.62
CA PRO A 161 -4.08 19.77 -0.22
C PRO A 161 -5.24 20.51 0.45
N ASP A 162 -6.10 21.18 -0.32
CA ASP A 162 -7.33 21.82 0.16
C ASP A 162 -8.54 20.86 0.19
N HIS A 163 -8.29 19.56 0.06
CA HIS A 163 -9.27 18.46 0.08
C HIS A 163 -10.27 18.45 -1.07
N LYS A 164 -9.97 19.14 -2.16
CA LYS A 164 -10.80 19.05 -3.38
C LYS A 164 -10.51 17.73 -4.09
N VAL A 165 -11.56 16.97 -4.38
CA VAL A 165 -11.48 15.68 -5.07
C VAL A 165 -11.80 15.85 -6.54
N THR A 166 -10.99 15.28 -7.41
CA THR A 166 -11.19 15.18 -8.85
C THR A 166 -10.96 13.73 -9.28
N THR A 167 -11.74 13.23 -10.22
CA THR A 167 -11.61 11.87 -10.75
C THR A 167 -11.35 11.88 -12.24
N SER A 168 -10.53 10.95 -12.70
CA SER A 168 -10.33 10.69 -14.13
C SER A 168 -11.57 10.09 -14.79
N PRO A 169 -11.60 10.01 -16.12
CA PRO A 169 -12.44 9.05 -16.82
C PRO A 169 -12.21 7.62 -16.34
N VAL A 170 -13.18 6.73 -16.55
CA VAL A 170 -13.02 5.29 -16.27
C VAL A 170 -12.03 4.69 -17.25
N ILE A 171 -11.07 3.94 -16.70
CA ILE A 171 -10.01 3.27 -17.45
C ILE A 171 -10.38 1.79 -17.54
N HIS A 172 -10.53 1.26 -18.74
CA HIS A 172 -10.95 -0.12 -19.00
C HIS A 172 -9.79 -1.12 -18.92
N SER A 173 -8.79 -0.84 -18.13
CA SER A 173 -7.69 -1.75 -17.85
C SER A 173 -7.42 -1.79 -16.34
N SER A 174 -6.79 -2.87 -15.88
CA SER A 174 -6.36 -3.00 -14.50
C SER A 174 -5.01 -2.36 -14.31
N ILE A 175 -4.95 -1.22 -13.61
CA ILE A 175 -3.69 -0.53 -13.31
C ILE A 175 -2.93 -1.27 -12.21
N TYR A 176 -1.68 -1.62 -12.47
CA TYR A 176 -0.81 -2.34 -11.53
C TYR A 176 0.28 -1.47 -10.91
N ARG A 177 0.81 -0.54 -11.69
CA ARG A 177 1.88 0.37 -11.27
C ARG A 177 1.63 1.75 -11.86
N ALA A 178 2.01 2.78 -11.12
CA ALA A 178 1.91 4.16 -11.56
C ALA A 178 3.04 5.00 -10.98
N VAL A 179 3.41 6.07 -11.68
CA VAL A 179 4.34 7.11 -11.24
C VAL A 179 3.89 8.46 -11.79
N GLU A 180 3.98 9.51 -10.99
CA GLU A 180 3.74 10.88 -11.44
C GLU A 180 5.04 11.52 -11.91
N ILE A 181 5.00 12.18 -13.06
CA ILE A 181 6.12 12.90 -13.65
C ILE A 181 5.59 14.22 -14.21
N GLY A 182 5.94 15.31 -13.56
CA GLY A 182 5.42 16.64 -13.93
C GLY A 182 3.91 16.71 -13.72
N THR A 183 3.14 16.89 -14.80
CA THR A 183 1.67 16.92 -14.82
C THR A 183 1.05 15.64 -15.38
N ARG A 184 1.83 14.57 -15.49
CA ARG A 184 1.38 13.30 -16.06
C ARG A 184 1.53 12.15 -15.08
N ILE A 185 0.48 11.34 -14.98
CA ILE A 185 0.53 10.08 -14.24
C ILE A 185 0.71 8.96 -15.25
N TYR A 186 1.92 8.43 -15.35
CA TYR A 186 2.21 7.25 -16.16
C TYR A 186 1.81 6.01 -15.39
N PHE A 187 1.20 5.05 -16.08
CA PHE A 187 0.80 3.79 -15.47
C PHE A 187 0.86 2.62 -16.45
N VAL A 188 1.11 1.45 -15.90
CA VAL A 188 0.99 0.17 -16.60
C VAL A 188 -0.35 -0.44 -16.24
N GLY A 189 -1.19 -0.63 -17.23
CA GLY A 189 -2.48 -1.28 -17.15
C GLY A 189 -2.49 -2.63 -17.87
N TYR A 190 -3.31 -3.57 -17.42
CA TYR A 190 -3.56 -4.83 -18.10
C TYR A 190 -4.92 -4.80 -18.76
N ASP A 191 -4.95 -4.87 -20.09
CA ASP A 191 -6.15 -5.05 -20.88
C ASP A 191 -6.51 -6.54 -20.92
N MET A 192 -7.59 -6.91 -20.22
CA MET A 192 -8.07 -8.29 -20.18
C MET A 192 -8.66 -8.77 -21.50
N VAL A 193 -9.10 -7.87 -22.36
CA VAL A 193 -9.72 -8.24 -23.65
C VAL A 193 -8.62 -8.60 -24.66
N GLN A 194 -7.53 -7.84 -24.65
CA GLN A 194 -6.39 -8.06 -25.54
C GLN A 194 -5.33 -8.99 -24.93
N ASP A 195 -5.46 -9.31 -23.64
CA ASP A 195 -4.51 -10.13 -22.85
C ASP A 195 -3.07 -9.57 -22.93
N GLN A 196 -2.95 -8.24 -22.72
CA GLN A 196 -1.67 -7.54 -22.82
C GLN A 196 -1.56 -6.41 -21.77
N TYR A 197 -0.32 -6.08 -21.45
CA TYR A 197 -0.02 -4.88 -20.68
C TYR A 197 0.20 -3.69 -21.61
N GLU A 198 -0.28 -2.54 -21.18
CA GLU A 198 -0.18 -1.28 -21.92
C GLU A 198 0.39 -0.20 -21.01
N LEU A 199 1.27 0.63 -21.56
CA LEU A 199 1.69 1.86 -20.93
C LEU A 199 0.78 2.99 -21.39
N SER A 200 0.28 3.76 -20.43
CA SER A 200 -0.57 4.91 -20.67
C SER A 200 -0.18 6.03 -19.72
N TYR A 201 -0.62 7.24 -20.01
CA TYR A 201 -0.57 8.31 -19.03
C TYR A 201 -1.88 9.11 -19.04
N LEU A 202 -2.21 9.63 -17.87
CA LEU A 202 -3.25 10.60 -17.66
C LEU A 202 -2.59 11.98 -17.50
N ASP A 203 -3.03 12.93 -18.32
CA ASP A 203 -2.62 14.33 -18.19
C ASP A 203 -3.52 14.99 -17.13
N GLU A 204 -2.94 15.50 -16.05
CA GLU A 204 -3.69 16.07 -14.92
C GLU A 204 -4.35 17.41 -15.26
N GLU A 205 -3.77 18.19 -16.17
CA GLU A 205 -4.31 19.50 -16.54
C GLU A 205 -5.54 19.38 -17.43
N THR A 206 -5.51 18.45 -18.38
CA THR A 206 -6.61 18.23 -19.33
C THR A 206 -7.57 17.15 -18.90
N ASN A 207 -7.15 16.28 -17.98
CA ASN A 207 -7.84 15.04 -17.58
C ASN A 207 -8.07 14.08 -18.77
N GLU A 208 -7.16 14.09 -19.74
CA GLU A 208 -7.20 13.24 -20.92
C GLU A 208 -6.28 12.02 -20.76
N LEU A 209 -6.77 10.87 -21.20
CA LEU A 209 -6.05 9.61 -21.20
C LEU A 209 -5.32 9.43 -22.53
N HIS A 210 -4.03 9.12 -22.47
CA HIS A 210 -3.17 8.88 -23.62
C HIS A 210 -2.54 7.49 -23.57
N TYR A 211 -2.54 6.79 -24.68
CA TYR A 211 -1.87 5.50 -24.83
C TYR A 211 -0.50 5.72 -25.44
N VAL A 212 0.51 5.03 -24.92
CA VAL A 212 1.86 5.06 -25.50
C VAL A 212 1.91 4.02 -26.61
N ASP A 213 1.98 4.48 -27.85
CA ASP A 213 2.03 3.62 -29.03
C ASP A 213 3.25 2.69 -29.00
N ASN A 214 3.07 1.47 -29.50
CA ASN A 214 4.10 0.43 -29.60
C ASN A 214 4.69 -0.07 -28.27
N TRP A 215 4.02 0.21 -27.15
CA TRP A 215 4.42 -0.31 -25.85
C TRP A 215 3.40 -1.34 -25.36
N HIS A 216 3.53 -2.59 -25.80
CA HIS A 216 2.63 -3.68 -25.49
C HIS A 216 3.40 -4.94 -25.11
N TYR A 217 3.03 -5.57 -24.01
CA TYR A 217 3.64 -6.79 -23.52
C TYR A 217 2.59 -7.84 -23.17
N THR A 218 2.71 -9.03 -23.74
CA THR A 218 1.77 -10.15 -23.52
C THR A 218 2.31 -11.25 -22.62
N SER A 219 3.62 -11.25 -22.34
CA SER A 219 4.30 -12.39 -21.70
C SER A 219 5.15 -12.01 -20.48
N VAL A 220 5.00 -10.80 -19.96
CA VAL A 220 5.78 -10.31 -18.83
C VAL A 220 4.89 -9.96 -17.64
N ASN A 221 5.47 -10.03 -16.44
CA ASN A 221 4.90 -9.48 -15.23
C ASN A 221 5.79 -8.34 -14.75
N PHE A 222 5.20 -7.18 -14.48
CA PHE A 222 5.94 -6.02 -14.01
C PHE A 222 6.25 -6.18 -12.52
N GLU A 223 7.53 -6.37 -12.19
CA GLU A 223 8.00 -6.39 -10.81
C GLU A 223 7.99 -4.99 -10.22
N GLU A 224 8.49 -4.02 -10.98
CA GLU A 224 8.54 -2.63 -10.54
C GLU A 224 8.38 -1.64 -11.71
N PHE A 225 7.96 -0.43 -11.38
CA PHE A 225 7.78 0.71 -12.27
C PHE A 225 8.33 1.93 -11.54
N LEU A 226 9.50 2.42 -11.96
CA LEU A 226 10.29 3.42 -11.25
C LEU A 226 10.44 4.69 -12.10
N TYR A 227 10.65 5.81 -11.42
CA TYR A 227 11.18 7.02 -12.05
C TYR A 227 12.55 7.29 -11.46
N VAL A 228 13.60 7.27 -12.30
CA VAL A 228 14.99 7.37 -11.87
C VAL A 228 15.72 8.27 -12.87
N ASP A 229 16.39 9.31 -12.38
CA ASP A 229 17.22 10.22 -13.17
C ASP A 229 16.57 10.65 -14.51
N GLY A 230 15.31 11.11 -14.44
CA GLY A 230 14.58 11.61 -15.61
C GLY A 230 13.99 10.53 -16.53
N LYS A 231 14.13 9.24 -16.22
CA LYS A 231 13.62 8.13 -17.04
C LYS A 231 12.57 7.31 -16.30
N ILE A 232 11.60 6.81 -17.05
CA ILE A 232 10.71 5.74 -16.62
C ILE A 232 11.44 4.43 -16.80
N VAL A 233 11.49 3.62 -15.76
CA VAL A 233 12.13 2.32 -15.78
C VAL A 233 11.13 1.25 -15.42
N THR A 234 10.97 0.25 -16.28
CA THR A 234 10.18 -0.95 -16.02
C THR A 234 11.09 -2.15 -15.83
N VAL A 235 10.75 -2.96 -14.83
CA VAL A 235 11.45 -4.21 -14.52
C VAL A 235 10.45 -5.34 -14.72
N GLU A 236 10.72 -6.22 -15.68
CA GLU A 236 9.80 -7.24 -16.13
C GLU A 236 10.37 -8.64 -15.89
N ASN A 237 9.49 -9.51 -15.37
CA ASN A 237 9.76 -10.94 -15.26
C ASN A 237 9.00 -11.74 -16.32
N PRO A 238 9.54 -12.88 -16.80
CA PRO A 238 8.77 -13.81 -17.61
C PRO A 238 7.52 -14.28 -16.86
N TYR A 239 6.37 -14.17 -17.50
CA TYR A 239 5.10 -14.57 -16.90
C TYR A 239 4.53 -15.80 -17.58
N ASN A 240 4.46 -16.91 -16.85
CA ASN A 240 3.85 -18.15 -17.34
C ASN A 240 2.37 -18.16 -16.93
N SER A 241 1.51 -17.55 -17.73
CA SER A 241 0.07 -17.67 -17.56
C SER A 241 -0.39 -19.06 -18.00
N ARG A 242 -1.17 -19.75 -17.16
CA ARG A 242 -1.86 -21.00 -17.53
C ARG A 242 -2.82 -20.84 -18.71
N PHE A 243 -3.15 -19.62 -19.07
CA PHE A 243 -4.05 -19.25 -20.17
C PHE A 243 -3.34 -19.03 -21.50
N MET A 244 -2.03 -18.76 -21.48
CA MET A 244 -1.22 -18.48 -22.69
C MET A 244 -0.62 -19.77 -23.24
N LYS A 245 -1.39 -20.54 -23.99
CA LYS A 245 -0.94 -21.84 -24.50
C LYS A 245 0.00 -21.81 -25.71
N ASN A 246 0.15 -20.67 -26.40
CA ASN A 246 0.84 -20.59 -27.70
C ASN A 246 1.84 -19.43 -27.81
N ILE A 247 2.27 -18.82 -26.72
CA ILE A 247 3.21 -17.70 -26.73
C ILE A 247 4.59 -18.22 -26.34
N THR A 248 5.61 -17.87 -27.09
CA THR A 248 7.01 -18.08 -26.70
C THR A 248 7.33 -17.05 -25.62
N LEU A 249 7.51 -17.54 -24.39
CA LEU A 249 7.86 -16.68 -23.26
C LEU A 249 9.33 -16.26 -23.37
N PRO A 250 9.69 -15.06 -22.91
CA PRO A 250 11.08 -14.71 -22.67
C PRO A 250 11.69 -15.73 -21.69
N GLU A 251 12.94 -16.08 -21.87
CA GLU A 251 13.63 -17.02 -20.97
C GLU A 251 14.17 -16.31 -19.72
N THR A 252 14.39 -15.01 -19.82
CA THR A 252 15.03 -14.17 -18.79
C THR A 252 14.22 -12.92 -18.52
N ALA A 253 14.47 -12.32 -17.36
CA ALA A 253 13.95 -11.01 -17.01
C ALA A 253 14.50 -9.92 -17.93
N SER A 254 13.84 -8.76 -17.99
CA SER A 254 14.26 -7.60 -18.77
C SER A 254 14.15 -6.31 -17.99
N LEU A 255 14.92 -5.33 -18.43
CA LEU A 255 14.92 -3.97 -17.93
C LEU A 255 14.72 -3.04 -19.12
N THR A 256 13.72 -2.14 -19.00
CA THR A 256 13.42 -1.15 -20.04
C THR A 256 13.50 0.25 -19.43
N SER A 257 14.17 1.14 -20.13
CA SER A 257 14.27 2.57 -19.80
C SER A 257 13.62 3.39 -20.90
N MET A 258 12.79 4.34 -20.55
CA MET A 258 12.03 5.18 -21.46
C MET A 258 12.14 6.66 -21.07
N ASP A 259 12.32 7.50 -22.06
CA ASP A 259 12.23 8.94 -21.89
C ASP A 259 10.74 9.37 -21.85
N PRO A 260 10.26 10.03 -20.80
CA PRO A 260 8.84 10.39 -20.69
C PRO A 260 8.39 11.48 -21.65
N ASP A 261 9.30 12.30 -22.18
CA ASP A 261 8.97 13.39 -23.12
C ASP A 261 8.92 12.92 -24.57
N THR A 262 9.90 12.10 -24.97
CA THR A 262 10.00 11.60 -26.37
C THR A 262 9.32 10.24 -26.56
N LEU A 263 9.06 9.51 -25.46
CA LEU A 263 8.57 8.13 -25.43
C LEU A 263 9.52 7.12 -26.11
N GLU A 264 10.75 7.52 -26.41
CA GLU A 264 11.77 6.61 -26.89
C GLU A 264 12.22 5.66 -25.80
N SER A 265 12.28 4.38 -26.09
CA SER A 265 12.64 3.34 -25.14
C SER A 265 13.80 2.48 -25.59
N LYS A 266 14.54 1.96 -24.62
CA LYS A 266 15.65 1.02 -24.79
C LYS A 266 15.45 -0.13 -23.80
N SER A 267 15.74 -1.35 -24.22
CA SER A 267 15.59 -2.54 -23.36
C SER A 267 16.84 -3.40 -23.38
N VAL A 268 17.08 -4.10 -22.28
CA VAL A 268 18.14 -5.10 -22.14
C VAL A 268 17.58 -6.36 -21.48
N SER A 269 17.93 -7.53 -22.03
CA SER A 269 17.69 -8.81 -21.37
C SER A 269 18.72 -9.02 -20.28
N LEU A 270 18.27 -9.47 -19.10
CA LEU A 270 19.11 -9.73 -17.95
C LEU A 270 19.56 -11.20 -17.95
N ASP A 271 20.77 -11.47 -17.45
CA ASP A 271 21.26 -12.86 -17.29
C ASP A 271 20.69 -13.48 -16.01
N THR A 272 19.37 -13.41 -15.85
CA THR A 272 18.64 -14.02 -14.73
C THR A 272 17.21 -14.33 -15.16
N LYS A 273 16.64 -15.38 -14.57
CA LYS A 273 15.26 -15.79 -14.86
C LYS A 273 14.22 -14.92 -14.19
N ARG A 274 14.58 -14.26 -13.08
CA ARG A 274 13.61 -13.51 -12.28
C ARG A 274 14.27 -12.47 -11.40
N ILE A 275 13.66 -11.31 -11.35
CA ILE A 275 13.92 -10.26 -10.37
C ILE A 275 12.92 -10.45 -9.21
N ILE A 276 13.43 -10.39 -7.99
CA ILE A 276 12.62 -10.50 -6.75
C ILE A 276 12.17 -9.13 -6.28
N SER A 277 13.04 -8.13 -6.46
CA SER A 277 12.83 -6.76 -6.00
C SER A 277 13.67 -5.80 -6.81
N ALA A 278 13.16 -4.59 -7.04
CA ALA A 278 13.88 -3.53 -7.69
C ALA A 278 13.60 -2.19 -7.00
N TYR A 279 14.57 -1.29 -7.03
CA TYR A 279 14.45 0.04 -6.44
C TYR A 279 15.44 1.03 -7.03
N ALA A 280 15.12 2.32 -6.90
CA ALA A 280 16.04 3.41 -7.22
C ALA A 280 16.97 3.69 -6.04
N TYR A 281 18.25 3.87 -6.31
CA TYR A 281 19.24 4.22 -5.31
C TYR A 281 20.38 5.05 -5.94
N ASN A 282 20.58 6.28 -5.45
CA ASN A 282 21.61 7.21 -5.95
C ASN A 282 21.62 7.32 -7.50
N ASP A 283 20.45 7.60 -8.09
CA ASP A 283 20.24 7.74 -9.55
C ASP A 283 20.55 6.47 -10.37
N HIS A 284 20.70 5.32 -9.70
CA HIS A 284 20.86 4.00 -10.33
C HIS A 284 19.65 3.11 -10.06
N ILE A 285 19.54 2.07 -10.87
CA ILE A 285 18.54 1.02 -10.75
C ILE A 285 19.19 -0.18 -10.10
N ARG A 286 18.67 -0.61 -8.96
CA ARG A 286 19.14 -1.82 -8.25
C ARG A 286 18.13 -2.93 -8.37
N LEU A 287 18.63 -4.12 -8.74
CA LEU A 287 17.83 -5.31 -8.95
C LEU A 287 18.34 -6.43 -8.07
N VAL A 288 17.45 -7.05 -7.30
CA VAL A 288 17.74 -8.28 -6.56
C VAL A 288 17.22 -9.46 -7.35
N THR A 289 18.08 -10.39 -7.70
CA THR A 289 17.75 -11.55 -8.53
C THR A 289 17.43 -12.79 -7.69
N VAL A 290 16.71 -13.74 -8.29
CA VAL A 290 16.44 -15.06 -7.68
C VAL A 290 17.74 -15.86 -7.44
N ASP A 291 18.78 -15.56 -8.19
CA ASP A 291 20.09 -16.21 -8.07
C ASP A 291 20.98 -15.56 -7.00
N ASN A 292 20.41 -14.69 -6.16
CA ASN A 292 21.07 -13.95 -5.08
C ASN A 292 22.15 -12.98 -5.54
N HIS A 293 21.92 -12.26 -6.61
CA HIS A 293 22.75 -11.15 -7.05
C HIS A 293 22.04 -9.81 -6.78
N LEU A 294 22.83 -8.80 -6.43
CA LEU A 294 22.46 -7.40 -6.47
C LEU A 294 23.12 -6.78 -7.69
N LEU A 295 22.33 -6.53 -8.72
CA LEU A 295 22.77 -5.86 -9.95
C LEU A 295 22.48 -4.37 -9.83
N GLU A 296 23.39 -3.55 -10.33
CA GLU A 296 23.23 -2.10 -10.40
C GLU A 296 23.42 -1.63 -11.82
N TYR A 297 22.44 -0.89 -12.33
CA TYR A 297 22.42 -0.35 -13.68
C TYR A 297 22.27 1.17 -13.66
N THR A 298 22.85 1.84 -14.64
CA THR A 298 22.50 3.23 -14.98
C THR A 298 21.13 3.27 -15.65
N VAL A 299 20.53 4.45 -15.77
CA VAL A 299 19.29 4.65 -16.56
C VAL A 299 19.46 4.42 -18.06
N ASP A 300 20.71 4.45 -18.56
CA ASP A 300 21.05 4.07 -19.92
C ASP A 300 21.24 2.56 -20.12
N LEU A 301 20.94 1.78 -19.09
CA LEU A 301 20.99 0.32 -19.05
C LEU A 301 22.42 -0.26 -19.15
N GLU A 302 23.40 0.45 -18.66
CA GLU A 302 24.76 -0.04 -18.51
C GLU A 302 24.94 -0.68 -17.12
N LEU A 303 25.45 -1.92 -17.08
CA LEU A 303 25.74 -2.62 -15.82
C LEU A 303 26.93 -1.95 -15.13
N VAL A 304 26.70 -1.43 -13.92
CA VAL A 304 27.70 -0.76 -13.07
C VAL A 304 28.38 -1.76 -12.15
N SER A 305 27.57 -2.60 -11.50
CA SER A 305 28.08 -3.61 -10.57
C SER A 305 27.20 -4.86 -10.52
N ASP A 306 27.84 -5.98 -10.18
CA ASP A 306 27.20 -7.26 -9.89
C ASP A 306 27.81 -7.81 -8.58
N LYS A 307 26.99 -7.89 -7.54
CA LYS A 307 27.40 -8.30 -6.21
C LYS A 307 26.63 -9.54 -5.77
N VAL A 308 27.36 -10.58 -5.40
CA VAL A 308 26.80 -11.83 -4.89
C VAL A 308 26.32 -11.64 -3.46
N LEU A 309 25.04 -11.95 -3.18
CA LEU A 309 24.41 -11.89 -1.87
C LEU A 309 24.37 -13.25 -1.14
N SER A 310 24.85 -14.31 -1.77
CA SER A 310 24.80 -15.67 -1.18
C SER A 310 25.45 -15.72 0.20
N GLY A 311 24.75 -16.34 1.17
CA GLY A 311 25.22 -16.45 2.57
C GLY A 311 24.93 -15.20 3.42
N THR A 312 24.27 -14.19 2.90
CA THR A 312 23.80 -13.04 3.67
C THR A 312 22.43 -13.30 4.28
N ASP A 313 22.08 -12.53 5.34
CA ASP A 313 20.75 -12.59 5.94
C ASP A 313 19.66 -12.23 4.92
N PHE A 314 19.96 -11.33 3.97
CA PHE A 314 19.04 -10.96 2.92
C PHE A 314 18.71 -12.13 1.98
N ALA A 315 19.72 -12.87 1.53
CA ALA A 315 19.53 -14.08 0.71
C ALA A 315 18.74 -15.17 1.46
N ASN A 316 18.91 -15.26 2.78
CA ASN A 316 18.19 -16.22 3.61
C ASN A 316 16.68 -15.95 3.70
N LEU A 317 16.19 -14.72 3.39
CA LEU A 317 14.76 -14.41 3.35
C LEU A 317 13.99 -15.32 2.38
N PHE A 318 14.61 -15.67 1.26
CA PHE A 318 13.96 -16.42 0.17
C PHE A 318 14.06 -17.93 0.32
N THR A 319 14.94 -18.41 1.19
CA THR A 319 15.19 -19.84 1.42
C THR A 319 14.69 -20.32 2.78
N ASN A 320 14.24 -19.41 3.65
CA ASN A 320 13.78 -19.73 4.99
C ASN A 320 12.48 -20.54 4.96
N THR A 321 12.46 -21.70 5.63
CA THR A 321 11.28 -22.57 5.72
C THR A 321 10.38 -22.25 6.90
N ASP A 322 10.88 -21.56 7.92
CA ASP A 322 10.13 -21.22 9.14
C ASP A 322 9.28 -19.97 8.94
N TYR A 323 9.69 -19.10 8.00
CA TYR A 323 9.02 -17.85 7.70
C TYR A 323 8.72 -17.71 6.22
N LYS A 324 7.55 -17.15 5.94
CA LYS A 324 7.12 -16.73 4.60
C LYS A 324 7.51 -15.27 4.38
N PHE A 325 8.28 -15.00 3.35
CA PHE A 325 8.57 -13.67 2.86
C PHE A 325 7.36 -13.09 2.11
N HIS A 326 7.00 -11.84 2.37
CA HIS A 326 5.85 -11.17 1.74
C HIS A 326 6.23 -9.98 0.85
N GLY A 327 7.41 -9.43 1.01
CA GLY A 327 7.88 -8.31 0.22
C GLY A 327 8.87 -7.44 0.97
N ILE A 328 9.40 -6.47 0.25
CA ILE A 328 10.35 -5.49 0.76
C ILE A 328 9.92 -4.11 0.29
N ARG A 329 10.17 -3.11 1.13
CA ARG A 329 9.97 -1.69 0.84
C ARG A 329 11.28 -0.96 0.98
N TYR A 330 11.46 0.10 0.19
CA TYR A 330 12.65 0.92 0.19
C TYR A 330 12.27 2.39 0.43
N LEU A 331 13.05 3.07 1.25
CA LEU A 331 12.94 4.50 1.52
C LEU A 331 14.32 5.07 1.84
N GLY A 332 14.88 5.86 0.93
CA GLY A 332 16.24 6.38 1.05
C GLY A 332 17.26 5.26 1.22
N ASN A 333 18.05 5.30 2.30
CA ASN A 333 19.04 4.28 2.64
C ASN A 333 18.49 3.10 3.47
N ARG A 334 17.18 3.02 3.64
CA ARG A 334 16.51 1.97 4.43
C ARG A 334 15.77 1.01 3.51
N ALA A 335 15.90 -0.28 3.81
CA ALA A 335 15.09 -1.33 3.23
C ALA A 335 14.44 -2.13 4.36
N ALA A 336 13.16 -2.44 4.26
CA ALA A 336 12.43 -3.20 5.25
C ALA A 336 11.67 -4.36 4.62
N ALA A 337 11.99 -5.57 5.04
CA ALA A 337 11.27 -6.77 4.66
C ALA A 337 10.30 -7.20 5.77
N ILE A 338 9.18 -7.78 5.40
CA ILE A 338 8.25 -8.41 6.33
C ILE A 338 8.22 -9.92 6.08
N VAL A 339 8.33 -10.66 7.16
CA VAL A 339 8.18 -12.12 7.16
C VAL A 339 7.16 -12.54 8.21
N THR A 340 6.36 -13.56 7.89
CA THR A 340 5.40 -14.14 8.83
C THR A 340 5.69 -15.62 9.05
N PRO A 341 5.39 -16.18 10.23
CA PRO A 341 5.60 -17.59 10.50
C PRO A 341 4.82 -18.50 9.52
N ASN A 342 5.44 -19.57 9.08
CA ASN A 342 4.79 -20.60 8.26
C ASN A 342 3.87 -21.52 9.07
N THR A 343 3.94 -21.49 10.40
CA THR A 343 3.15 -22.36 11.30
C THR A 343 2.13 -21.55 12.08
N GLU A 344 0.94 -22.12 12.31
CA GLU A 344 -0.17 -21.47 13.02
C GLU A 344 0.01 -21.39 14.56
N THR A 345 1.10 -21.97 15.10
CA THR A 345 1.33 -22.13 16.55
C THR A 345 2.25 -21.09 17.15
N THR A 346 2.37 -19.93 16.54
CA THR A 346 3.33 -18.91 16.94
C THR A 346 2.74 -17.88 17.91
N THR A 347 3.61 -17.29 18.70
CA THR A 347 3.30 -16.15 19.59
C THR A 347 3.54 -14.80 18.90
N GLU A 348 3.85 -14.82 17.62
CA GLU A 348 4.14 -13.63 16.83
C GLU A 348 3.32 -13.56 15.55
N LEU A 349 2.96 -12.36 15.12
CA LEU A 349 2.34 -12.06 13.83
C LEU A 349 3.37 -12.08 12.70
N GLY A 350 4.59 -11.66 12.99
CA GLY A 350 5.67 -11.58 12.02
C GLY A 350 6.88 -10.85 12.55
N LYS A 351 7.83 -10.61 11.65
CA LYS A 351 9.03 -9.80 11.91
C LYS A 351 9.23 -8.79 10.80
N ILE A 352 9.57 -7.57 11.19
CA ILE A 352 10.11 -6.57 10.28
C ILE A 352 11.64 -6.68 10.37
N LEU A 353 12.27 -6.88 9.22
CA LEU A 353 13.71 -7.00 9.09
C LEU A 353 14.22 -5.76 8.36
N GLU A 354 14.96 -4.92 9.06
CA GLU A 354 15.55 -3.70 8.51
C GLU A 354 16.93 -4.00 7.94
N PHE A 355 17.13 -3.59 6.71
CA PHE A 355 18.39 -3.69 6.00
C PHE A 355 18.88 -2.30 5.60
N ASP A 356 20.17 -2.15 5.52
CA ASP A 356 20.80 -1.05 4.80
C ASP A 356 20.54 -1.20 3.30
N ALA A 357 20.00 -0.19 2.63
CA ALA A 357 19.62 -0.30 1.23
C ALA A 357 20.81 -0.32 0.27
N ASP A 358 22.02 0.12 0.69
CA ASP A 358 23.22 0.06 -0.13
C ASP A 358 23.84 -1.35 -0.12
N THR A 359 23.96 -1.93 1.05
CA THR A 359 24.68 -3.19 1.24
C THR A 359 23.81 -4.42 1.37
N LEU A 360 22.51 -4.24 1.61
CA LEU A 360 21.54 -5.26 2.00
C LEU A 360 21.96 -6.05 3.24
N THR A 361 22.70 -5.40 4.15
CA THR A 361 23.11 -5.97 5.42
C THR A 361 22.02 -5.77 6.46
N LEU A 362 21.67 -6.84 7.18
CA LEU A 362 20.66 -6.78 8.25
C LEU A 362 21.14 -5.85 9.37
N GLN A 363 20.33 -4.84 9.66
CA GLN A 363 20.60 -3.86 10.72
C GLN A 363 19.82 -4.21 12.00
N LYS A 364 18.54 -4.58 11.85
CA LYS A 364 17.64 -4.86 12.97
C LYS A 364 16.59 -5.90 12.62
N SER A 365 16.06 -6.54 13.66
CA SER A 365 14.90 -7.43 13.59
C SER A 365 13.91 -7.03 14.67
N ILE A 366 12.68 -6.67 14.27
CA ILE A 366 11.60 -6.23 15.15
C ILE A 366 10.52 -7.30 15.11
N THR A 367 10.29 -7.99 16.24
CA THR A 367 9.23 -8.99 16.34
C THR A 367 7.89 -8.31 16.61
N ILE A 368 6.86 -8.62 15.82
CA ILE A 368 5.49 -8.18 16.05
C ILE A 368 4.77 -9.29 16.82
N PRO A 369 4.46 -9.11 18.11
CA PRO A 369 3.83 -10.14 18.91
C PRO A 369 2.37 -10.35 18.49
N LEU A 370 1.88 -11.56 18.68
CA LEU A 370 0.46 -11.83 18.65
C LEU A 370 -0.13 -11.44 20.01
N SER A 371 -0.86 -10.33 20.06
CA SER A 371 -1.39 -9.75 21.30
C SER A 371 -2.41 -10.63 22.04
N GLU A 372 -3.09 -11.55 21.33
CA GLU A 372 -4.03 -12.53 21.88
C GLU A 372 -3.83 -13.88 21.21
N ASN A 373 -3.82 -14.95 21.98
CA ASN A 373 -3.75 -16.32 21.42
C ASN A 373 -5.15 -16.74 20.91
N THR A 374 -5.50 -16.22 19.74
CA THR A 374 -6.86 -16.29 19.21
C THR A 374 -7.08 -17.47 18.24
N GLY A 375 -6.06 -18.29 17.96
CA GLY A 375 -6.14 -19.35 16.96
C GLY A 375 -6.42 -18.81 15.55
N TRP A 376 -5.89 -17.64 15.24
CA TRP A 376 -6.15 -16.92 14.00
C TRP A 376 -5.14 -17.29 12.93
N LYS A 377 -5.67 -17.49 11.73
CA LYS A 377 -4.89 -17.35 10.53
C LYS A 377 -4.92 -15.88 10.13
N THR A 378 -3.83 -15.19 10.36
CA THR A 378 -3.69 -13.77 10.04
C THR A 378 -2.83 -13.64 8.80
N ASP A 379 -3.36 -13.01 7.77
CA ASP A 379 -2.62 -12.70 6.54
C ASP A 379 -2.02 -11.30 6.63
N PHE A 380 -0.77 -11.19 6.23
CA PHE A 380 -0.12 -9.90 6.02
C PHE A 380 -0.74 -9.20 4.80
N VAL A 381 -0.90 -7.90 4.87
CA VAL A 381 -1.49 -7.08 3.81
C VAL A 381 -0.49 -6.09 3.23
N ASP A 382 0.11 -5.23 4.06
CA ASP A 382 1.04 -4.21 3.59
C ASP A 382 2.02 -3.78 4.69
N LEU A 383 3.17 -3.26 4.25
CA LEU A 383 4.20 -2.65 5.06
C LEU A 383 4.55 -1.27 4.51
N LEU A 384 4.66 -0.29 5.39
CA LEU A 384 5.11 1.06 5.08
C LEU A 384 6.31 1.40 5.96
N ILE A 385 7.37 1.98 5.38
CA ILE A 385 8.45 2.65 6.11
C ILE A 385 8.00 4.10 6.29
N ILE A 386 7.96 4.57 7.53
CA ILE A 386 7.53 5.94 7.83
C ILE A 386 8.68 6.92 7.51
N GLU A 387 8.37 7.90 6.70
CA GLU A 387 9.21 9.06 6.43
C GLU A 387 9.10 10.04 7.60
N LYS A 388 10.27 10.55 8.08
CA LYS A 388 10.37 11.45 9.24
C LYS A 388 10.71 12.86 8.82
#